data_102894de7a777a2c917f413cfb2dcd40
#
_entry.id   102894de7a777a2c917f413cfb2dcd40
#
_cell.length_a   1.000
_cell.length_b   1.000
_cell.length_c   1.000
_cell.angle_alpha   90.00
_cell.angle_beta   90.00
_cell.angle_gamma   90.00
#
_symmetry.space_group_name_H-M   'P 1'
#
loop_
_entity.id
_entity.type
_entity.pdbx_description
1 polymer ?
#
loop_
_entity_poly.entity_id
_entity_poly.type
_entity_poly.pdbx_seq_one_letter_code
_entity_poly.pdbx_strand_id
1 'polypeptide(L)'
;RNGIMSKGDGGGSYSFDIMEESDGRIFFGLQYGGTRGDAICYFTMPRDQWVHLAIVRSQSRYWKVYVNGVYASGFTSTMVSGYYSSLMIGKYRDYGLYLNGMIDEFRISNIARWTSNFTPPARPY
;
A
#
# COMPACT_ATOMS: atom_id res chain seq x y z
N ARG A 1 13.61 1.30 -8.05
CA ARG A 1 12.68 1.43 -6.92
C ARG A 1 11.96 2.76 -6.97
N ASN A 2 10.65 2.74 -6.87
CA ASN A 2 9.79 3.93 -6.93
C ASN A 2 8.81 3.91 -5.76
N GLY A 3 8.69 5.05 -5.05
CA GLY A 3 7.75 5.16 -3.93
C GLY A 3 6.34 5.50 -4.40
N ILE A 4 5.37 4.66 -4.08
CA ILE A 4 3.96 4.92 -4.39
C ILE A 4 3.32 5.68 -3.23
N MET A 5 3.46 5.17 -2.02
CA MET A 5 2.93 5.78 -0.81
C MET A 5 3.69 5.29 0.41
N SER A 6 3.90 6.16 1.38
CA SER A 6 4.53 5.78 2.64
C SER A 6 4.05 6.62 3.81
N LYS A 7 4.16 6.05 5.01
CA LYS A 7 3.94 6.76 6.26
C LYS A 7 4.93 6.21 7.29
N GLY A 8 5.73 7.06 7.89
CA GLY A 8 6.77 6.67 8.86
C GLY A 8 8.09 7.36 8.56
N ASP A 9 8.98 7.39 9.55
CA ASP A 9 10.31 8.01 9.47
C ASP A 9 11.46 7.01 9.25
N GLY A 10 11.16 5.71 9.24
CA GLY A 10 12.18 4.66 9.13
C GLY A 10 12.98 4.38 10.41
N GLY A 11 12.79 5.17 11.44
CA GLY A 11 13.64 5.19 12.65
C GLY A 11 13.08 4.42 13.85
N GLY A 12 12.39 3.32 13.66
CA GLY A 12 11.92 2.50 14.80
C GLY A 12 10.44 2.59 15.10
N SER A 13 9.71 3.26 14.26
CA SER A 13 8.27 3.48 14.42
C SER A 13 7.46 2.58 13.49
N TYR A 14 6.21 2.35 13.85
CA TYR A 14 5.25 1.67 12.97
C TYR A 14 5.04 2.51 11.70
N SER A 15 5.40 1.93 10.57
CA SER A 15 5.19 2.55 9.27
C SER A 15 4.46 1.63 8.32
N PHE A 16 3.88 2.17 7.27
CA PHE A 16 3.50 1.38 6.12
C PHE A 16 4.14 1.95 4.86
N ASP A 17 4.43 1.06 3.93
CA ASP A 17 5.09 1.42 2.69
C ASP A 17 4.48 0.66 1.52
N ILE A 18 4.27 1.37 0.43
CA ILE A 18 3.92 0.81 -0.88
C ILE A 18 4.96 1.33 -1.85
N MET A 19 5.72 0.42 -2.45
CA MET A 19 6.79 0.79 -3.36
C MET A 19 7.00 -0.25 -4.44
N GLU A 20 7.50 0.19 -5.57
CA GLU A 20 8.00 -0.70 -6.62
C GLU A 20 9.45 -1.09 -6.31
N GLU A 21 9.72 -2.37 -6.29
CA GLU A 21 11.08 -2.93 -6.16
C GLU A 21 11.81 -2.92 -7.51
N SER A 22 13.12 -3.14 -7.48
CA SER A 22 13.95 -3.16 -8.69
C SER A 22 13.62 -4.29 -9.67
N ASP A 23 12.97 -5.33 -9.21
CA ASP A 23 12.50 -6.45 -10.02
C ASP A 23 11.09 -6.25 -10.61
N GLY A 24 10.50 -5.07 -10.36
CA GLY A 24 9.18 -4.70 -10.88
C GLY A 24 8.00 -5.18 -10.06
N ARG A 25 8.23 -5.91 -8.99
CA ARG A 25 7.16 -6.24 -8.04
C ARG A 25 6.82 -5.02 -7.19
N ILE A 26 5.57 -4.95 -6.78
CA ILE A 26 5.12 -3.97 -5.79
C ILE A 26 5.22 -4.60 -4.40
N PHE A 27 5.89 -3.92 -3.52
CA PHE A 27 5.95 -4.23 -2.10
C PHE A 27 4.84 -3.46 -1.38
N PHE A 28 4.10 -4.13 -0.53
CA PHE A 28 3.29 -3.51 0.52
C PHE A 28 3.67 -4.13 1.87
N GLY A 29 3.97 -3.32 2.85
CA GLY A 29 4.34 -3.81 4.16
C GLY A 29 4.13 -2.83 5.29
N LEU A 30 4.00 -3.41 6.47
CA LEU A 30 4.03 -2.72 7.75
C LEU A 30 5.39 -2.99 8.38
N GLN A 31 6.04 -1.97 8.89
CA GLN A 31 7.36 -2.07 9.49
C GLN A 31 7.35 -1.55 10.94
N TYR A 32 8.16 -2.17 11.76
CA TYR A 32 8.45 -1.73 13.12
C TYR A 32 9.96 -1.85 13.38
N GLY A 33 10.55 -0.82 13.97
CA GLY A 33 11.97 -0.83 14.32
C GLY A 33 12.92 -0.89 13.13
N GLY A 34 12.52 -0.40 11.96
CA GLY A 34 13.34 -0.46 10.76
C GLY A 34 13.49 -1.85 10.15
N THR A 35 12.87 -2.86 10.77
CA THR A 35 12.90 -4.24 10.30
C THR A 35 11.65 -4.53 9.49
N ARG A 36 11.82 -5.09 8.30
CA ARG A 36 10.73 -5.72 7.54
C ARG A 36 10.34 -6.99 8.28
N GLY A 37 9.27 -6.93 9.07
CA GLY A 37 8.72 -8.10 9.75
C GLY A 37 7.88 -8.98 8.81
N ASP A 38 7.16 -9.94 9.38
CA ASP A 38 6.28 -10.86 8.64
C ASP A 38 5.02 -10.19 8.04
N ALA A 39 4.81 -8.90 8.33
CA ALA A 39 3.68 -8.11 7.86
C ALA A 39 3.97 -7.47 6.50
N ILE A 40 4.31 -8.28 5.51
CA ILE A 40 4.62 -7.85 4.14
C ILE A 40 3.95 -8.74 3.11
N CYS A 41 3.67 -8.17 1.94
CA CYS A 41 3.33 -8.94 0.76
C CYS A 41 3.90 -8.30 -0.50
N TYR A 42 4.01 -9.10 -1.55
CA TYR A 42 4.39 -8.67 -2.89
C TYR A 42 3.28 -9.01 -3.87
N PHE A 43 3.11 -8.15 -4.86
CA PHE A 43 2.15 -8.34 -5.96
C PHE A 43 2.68 -7.64 -7.22
N THR A 44 2.00 -7.83 -8.33
CA THR A 44 2.31 -7.16 -9.60
C THR A 44 1.16 -6.27 -10.03
N MET A 45 1.49 -5.19 -10.73
CA MET A 45 0.51 -4.33 -11.40
C MET A 45 0.85 -4.21 -12.88
N PRO A 46 -0.15 -4.16 -13.77
CA PRO A 46 0.07 -3.76 -15.16
C PRO A 46 0.78 -2.41 -15.25
N ARG A 47 1.63 -2.23 -16.25
CA ARG A 47 2.34 -0.98 -16.52
C ARG A 47 1.70 -0.22 -17.67
N ASP A 48 2.00 1.06 -17.77
CA ASP A 48 1.61 1.95 -18.87
C ASP A 48 0.08 2.04 -19.07
N GLN A 49 -0.66 1.84 -17.97
CA GLN A 49 -2.12 1.98 -17.94
C GLN A 49 -2.62 2.35 -16.55
N TRP A 50 -3.82 2.88 -16.46
CA TRP A 50 -4.48 3.11 -15.19
C TRP A 50 -4.82 1.79 -14.49
N VAL A 51 -4.52 1.72 -13.21
CA VAL A 51 -4.76 0.56 -12.35
C VAL A 51 -5.49 0.99 -11.11
N HIS A 52 -6.59 0.33 -10.80
CA HIS A 52 -7.24 0.51 -9.51
C HIS A 52 -6.51 -0.34 -8.46
N LEU A 53 -5.88 0.31 -7.50
CA LEU A 53 -5.23 -0.33 -6.35
C LEU A 53 -6.07 -0.11 -5.10
N ALA A 54 -6.47 -1.19 -4.43
CA ALA A 54 -7.11 -1.10 -3.13
C ALA A 54 -6.36 -1.94 -2.09
N ILE A 55 -6.08 -1.32 -0.95
CA ILE A 55 -5.51 -2.00 0.21
C ILE A 55 -6.53 -1.91 1.34
N VAL A 56 -6.97 -3.06 1.82
CA VAL A 56 -8.07 -3.18 2.76
C VAL A 56 -7.63 -3.95 4.00
N ARG A 57 -7.86 -3.39 5.16
CA ARG A 57 -7.69 -4.08 6.44
C ARG A 57 -9.06 -4.52 6.98
N SER A 58 -9.25 -5.82 7.13
CA SER A 58 -10.46 -6.37 7.76
C SER A 58 -10.39 -6.31 9.29
N GLN A 59 -11.53 -6.49 9.96
CA GLN A 59 -11.60 -6.58 11.43
C GLN A 59 -10.76 -7.74 11.99
N SER A 60 -10.57 -8.80 11.24
CA SER A 60 -9.74 -9.96 11.59
C SER A 60 -8.23 -9.69 11.44
N ARG A 61 -7.82 -8.44 11.30
CA ARG A 61 -6.41 -8.04 11.13
C ARG A 61 -5.76 -8.56 9.84
N TYR A 62 -6.57 -8.99 8.88
CA TYR A 62 -6.12 -9.46 7.59
C TYR A 62 -6.04 -8.28 6.62
N TRP A 63 -4.86 -8.06 6.06
CA TRP A 63 -4.62 -7.08 5.02
C TRP A 63 -4.73 -7.74 3.66
N LYS A 64 -5.52 -7.16 2.79
CA LYS A 64 -5.74 -7.64 1.43
C LYS A 64 -5.39 -6.55 0.43
N VAL A 65 -4.72 -6.94 -0.62
CA VAL A 65 -4.42 -6.09 -1.78
C VAL A 65 -5.26 -6.57 -2.96
N TYR A 66 -5.93 -5.63 -3.60
CA TYR A 66 -6.69 -5.87 -4.82
C TYR A 66 -6.11 -5.00 -5.95
N VAL A 67 -5.90 -5.61 -7.09
CA VAL A 67 -5.49 -4.94 -8.34
C VAL A 67 -6.64 -5.08 -9.33
N ASN A 68 -7.17 -3.96 -9.80
CA ASN A 68 -8.36 -3.92 -10.67
C ASN A 68 -9.56 -4.74 -10.12
N GLY A 69 -9.72 -4.69 -8.79
CA GLY A 69 -10.81 -5.39 -8.08
C GLY A 69 -10.57 -6.88 -7.84
N VAL A 70 -9.48 -7.45 -8.32
CA VAL A 70 -9.11 -8.86 -8.11
C VAL A 70 -8.11 -8.98 -6.97
N TYR A 71 -8.33 -9.93 -6.06
CA TYR A 71 -7.39 -10.21 -4.98
C TYR A 71 -6.01 -10.60 -5.54
N ALA A 72 -4.99 -9.89 -5.12
CA ALA A 72 -3.63 -10.09 -5.60
C ALA A 72 -2.70 -10.68 -4.52
N SER A 73 -2.80 -10.20 -3.28
CA SER A 73 -1.93 -10.65 -2.18
C SER A 73 -2.46 -10.18 -0.84
N GLY A 74 -1.84 -10.62 0.26
CA GLY A 74 -2.19 -10.15 1.59
C GLY A 74 -1.39 -10.84 2.70
N PHE A 75 -1.61 -10.37 3.93
CA PHE A 75 -1.01 -10.93 5.13
C PHE A 75 -1.87 -10.64 6.37
N THR A 76 -1.62 -11.36 7.44
CA THR A 76 -2.24 -11.09 8.75
C THR A 76 -1.26 -10.34 9.63
N SER A 77 -1.69 -9.24 10.25
CA SER A 77 -0.86 -8.52 11.20
C SER A 77 -1.70 -7.80 12.25
N THR A 78 -1.22 -7.84 13.48
CA THR A 78 -1.73 -7.01 14.58
C THR A 78 -1.23 -5.58 14.49
N MET A 79 -0.16 -5.35 13.72
CA MET A 79 0.44 -4.04 13.58
C MET A 79 -0.53 -3.06 12.92
N VAL A 80 -0.53 -1.84 13.41
CA VAL A 80 -1.21 -0.69 12.81
C VAL A 80 -0.19 0.43 12.74
N SER A 81 -0.19 1.17 11.64
CA SER A 81 0.62 2.37 11.56
C SER A 81 0.07 3.42 12.53
N GLY A 82 0.75 3.63 13.65
CA GLY A 82 0.31 4.51 14.73
C GLY A 82 1.19 5.74 14.96
N TYR A 83 2.10 6.05 14.04
CA TYR A 83 3.07 7.12 14.28
C TYR A 83 2.63 8.48 13.71
N TYR A 84 3.08 9.55 14.36
CA TYR A 84 2.76 10.96 14.04
C TYR A 84 3.48 11.50 12.80
N SER A 85 4.07 10.66 11.95
CA SER A 85 4.70 11.11 10.72
C SER A 85 3.68 11.42 9.64
N SER A 86 4.07 12.29 8.71
CA SER A 86 3.24 12.64 7.56
C SER A 86 3.00 11.46 6.63
N LEU A 87 1.81 11.39 6.05
CA LEU A 87 1.54 10.54 4.90
C LEU A 87 2.18 11.16 3.67
N MET A 88 2.96 10.38 2.95
CA MET A 88 3.58 10.77 1.69
C MET A 88 2.93 10.00 0.55
N ILE A 89 2.44 10.71 -0.45
CA ILE A 89 1.85 10.17 -1.68
C ILE A 89 2.80 10.46 -2.84
N GLY A 90 3.08 9.45 -3.67
CA GLY A 90 4.04 9.56 -4.76
C GLY A 90 5.50 9.55 -4.31
N LYS A 91 5.78 9.15 -3.06
CA LYS A 91 7.13 9.17 -2.50
C LYS A 91 7.31 8.06 -1.47
N TYR A 92 8.52 7.52 -1.41
CA TYR A 92 8.92 6.61 -0.33
C TYR A 92 9.78 7.36 0.69
N ARG A 93 9.18 7.76 1.80
CA ARG A 93 9.84 8.43 2.93
C ARG A 93 10.79 9.54 2.45
N ASP A 94 11.91 9.75 3.15
CA ASP A 94 12.92 10.77 2.81
C ASP A 94 14.06 10.24 1.94
N TYR A 95 13.92 9.04 1.38
CA TYR A 95 14.98 8.40 0.58
C TYR A 95 15.08 8.90 -0.88
N GLY A 96 14.32 9.91 -1.29
CA GLY A 96 14.39 10.44 -2.65
C GLY A 96 13.84 9.50 -3.74
N LEU A 97 13.09 8.47 -3.35
CA LEU A 97 12.45 7.54 -4.27
C LEU A 97 11.04 8.04 -4.57
N TYR A 98 10.86 8.62 -5.75
CA TYR A 98 9.59 9.17 -6.19
C TYR A 98 8.87 8.20 -7.13
N LEU A 99 7.54 8.31 -7.19
CA LEU A 99 6.74 7.62 -8.18
C LEU A 99 7.12 8.10 -9.59
N ASN A 100 7.38 7.16 -10.47
CA ASN A 100 7.46 7.43 -11.90
C ASN A 100 6.10 7.11 -12.52
N GLY A 101 5.14 8.03 -12.40
CA GLY A 101 3.76 7.82 -12.83
C GLY A 101 2.81 8.87 -12.29
N MET A 102 1.53 8.57 -12.35
CA MET A 102 0.45 9.44 -11.90
C MET A 102 -0.44 8.71 -10.88
N ILE A 103 -1.00 9.47 -9.97
CA ILE A 103 -2.02 9.01 -9.01
C ILE A 103 -3.24 9.90 -9.18
N ASP A 104 -4.41 9.28 -9.26
CA ASP A 104 -5.70 9.97 -9.28
C ASP A 104 -6.67 9.25 -8.35
N GLU A 105 -7.79 9.88 -8.01
CA GLU A 105 -8.87 9.32 -7.19
C GLU A 105 -8.37 8.73 -5.85
N PHE A 106 -7.44 9.42 -5.18
CA PHE A 106 -6.91 8.97 -3.91
C PHE A 106 -7.97 9.05 -2.81
N ARG A 107 -8.16 7.93 -2.10
CA ARG A 107 -9.15 7.83 -1.02
C ARG A 107 -8.64 7.03 0.18
N ILE A 108 -8.93 7.53 1.37
CA ILE A 108 -8.83 6.78 2.62
C ILE A 108 -10.24 6.60 3.21
N SER A 109 -10.55 5.40 3.68
CA SER A 109 -11.82 5.07 4.33
C SER A 109 -11.56 4.40 5.67
N ASN A 110 -12.40 4.67 6.64
CA ASN A 110 -12.36 4.04 7.97
C ASN A 110 -13.15 2.72 8.03
N ILE A 111 -13.66 2.25 6.91
CA ILE A 111 -14.37 0.98 6.76
C ILE A 111 -13.69 0.13 5.69
N ALA A 112 -13.74 -1.19 5.85
CA ALA A 112 -13.34 -2.14 4.81
C ALA A 112 -14.41 -2.18 3.72
N ARG A 113 -14.19 -1.44 2.62
CA ARG A 113 -15.17 -1.35 1.52
C ARG A 113 -15.33 -2.65 0.75
N TRP A 114 -14.24 -3.36 0.59
CA TRP A 114 -14.22 -4.61 -0.18
C TRP A 114 -13.59 -5.73 0.64
N THR A 115 -14.29 -6.83 0.77
CA THR A 115 -13.81 -8.02 1.50
C THR A 115 -13.60 -9.23 0.59
N SER A 116 -14.06 -9.12 -0.67
CA SER A 116 -13.90 -10.08 -1.77
C SER A 116 -13.61 -9.34 -3.07
N ASN A 117 -13.43 -10.06 -4.16
CA ASN A 117 -13.28 -9.45 -5.49
C ASN A 117 -14.49 -8.56 -5.82
N PHE A 118 -14.23 -7.47 -6.53
CA PHE A 118 -15.23 -6.45 -6.86
C PHE A 118 -14.93 -5.84 -8.24
N THR A 119 -15.91 -5.15 -8.80
CA THR A 119 -15.71 -4.32 -9.98
C THR A 119 -15.30 -2.92 -9.51
N PRO A 120 -14.13 -2.39 -9.95
CA PRO A 120 -13.75 -1.02 -9.63
C PRO A 120 -14.84 -0.03 -10.07
N PRO A 121 -15.06 1.05 -9.31
CA PRO A 121 -16.00 2.08 -9.71
C PRO A 121 -15.64 2.66 -11.08
N ALA A 122 -16.64 2.81 -11.95
CA ALA A 122 -16.46 3.38 -13.28
C ALA A 122 -16.49 4.94 -13.27
N ARG A 123 -16.77 5.54 -12.13
CA ARG A 123 -16.86 7.00 -11.94
C ARG A 123 -16.05 7.42 -10.72
N PRO A 124 -15.59 8.68 -10.69
CA PRO A 124 -14.97 9.28 -9.51
C PRO A 124 -15.85 9.13 -8.26
N TYR A 125 -15.19 9.07 -7.11
CA TYR A 125 -15.88 8.94 -5.82
C TYR A 125 -16.56 10.24 -5.39
#